data_d31f4f692b8d984242329e09f8588aa0
#
_entry.id   d31f4f692b8d984242329e09f8588aa0
#
_cell.length_a   1.000
_cell.length_b   1.000
_cell.length_c   1.000
_cell.angle_alpha   90.00
_cell.angle_beta   90.00
_cell.angle_gamma   90.00
#
_symmetry.space_group_name_H-M   'P 1'
#
loop_
_entity.id
_entity.type
_entity.pdbx_description
1 polymer ?
#
loop_
_entity_poly.entity_id
_entity_poly.type
_entity_poly.pdbx_seq_one_letter_code
_entity_poly.pdbx_strand_id
1 'polypeptide(L)'
;MKQEIGGYLELEVFHGEEYYPDLAKVNLGRTALCWLLESRKIETLSLPFFLCDSVIDACLRQGIHVNFYSLNEDLTPALPSDLSIHPGEYLYLVNYYGQLTDEKILYYKKYYKNIIVDHTHAFFQHPLPGVDTLYSCRKFFGLSDGAYLSTDATLTAGKEQDVSAERMGHILGRFEKDAGTYYQKMLDNAATYHHMEILTMSRLTQNLLKAIDYEQIRQKRNENYRFLKELLPSDSPFTRVTPDGPFAYPYYHKNGIALRKALAKEKIFVPTNWSNVIRDCAPE
;
A
#
# COMPACT_ATOMS: atom_id res chain seq x y z
N MET A 1 -14.11 8.31 31.74
CA MET A 1 -12.78 8.50 32.37
C MET A 1 -12.65 9.95 32.75
N LYS A 2 -11.98 10.26 33.88
CA LYS A 2 -11.70 11.66 34.24
C LYS A 2 -10.64 12.18 33.26
N GLN A 3 -10.84 13.39 32.73
CA GLN A 3 -9.86 14.06 31.88
C GLN A 3 -8.66 14.48 32.75
N GLU A 4 -7.45 14.21 32.30
CA GLU A 4 -6.21 14.68 32.94
C GLU A 4 -6.08 16.19 32.76
N ILE A 5 -5.58 16.86 33.77
CA ILE A 5 -5.33 18.31 33.77
C ILE A 5 -3.91 18.55 34.25
N GLY A 6 -3.08 19.18 33.42
CA GLY A 6 -1.68 19.43 33.71
C GLY A 6 -0.77 18.24 33.38
N GLY A 7 0.48 18.27 33.83
CA GLY A 7 1.52 17.28 33.51
C GLY A 7 2.63 17.89 32.63
N TYR A 8 3.25 17.04 31.81
CA TYR A 8 4.26 17.46 30.81
C TYR A 8 3.62 17.74 29.45
N LEU A 9 4.33 18.43 28.57
CA LEU A 9 3.84 18.78 27.23
C LEU A 9 3.70 17.52 26.35
N GLU A 10 2.61 17.47 25.60
CA GLU A 10 2.39 16.48 24.55
C GLU A 10 2.91 16.97 23.20
N LEU A 11 2.84 16.11 22.16
CA LEU A 11 3.15 16.49 20.79
C LEU A 11 2.16 17.57 20.31
N GLU A 12 2.67 18.59 19.64
CA GLU A 12 1.86 19.68 19.07
C GLU A 12 0.80 19.13 18.11
N VAL A 13 -0.37 19.76 18.13
CA VAL A 13 -1.48 19.45 17.20
C VAL A 13 -1.27 20.25 15.91
N PHE A 14 -1.13 19.54 14.79
CA PHE A 14 -1.03 20.15 13.48
C PHE A 14 -2.42 20.47 12.90
N HIS A 15 -2.50 21.59 12.17
CA HIS A 15 -3.78 22.14 11.67
C HIS A 15 -3.92 22.10 10.14
N GLY A 16 -2.99 21.43 9.42
CA GLY A 16 -3.13 21.18 7.99
C GLY A 16 -4.24 20.16 7.69
N GLU A 17 -4.40 19.85 6.42
CA GLU A 17 -5.39 18.88 5.95
C GLU A 17 -4.72 17.57 5.55
N GLU A 18 -5.38 16.46 5.81
CA GLU A 18 -4.99 15.17 5.27
C GLU A 18 -5.30 15.12 3.76
N TYR A 19 -4.51 14.38 2.99
CA TYR A 19 -4.74 14.27 1.54
C TYR A 19 -6.11 13.66 1.18
N TYR A 20 -6.59 12.74 2.02
CA TYR A 20 -7.90 12.10 1.89
C TYR A 20 -8.73 12.29 3.18
N PRO A 21 -9.26 13.49 3.42
CA PRO A 21 -9.96 13.79 4.68
C PRO A 21 -11.24 12.98 4.88
N ASP A 22 -11.93 12.63 3.78
CA ASP A 22 -13.25 12.01 3.78
C ASP A 22 -13.23 10.47 3.68
N LEU A 23 -12.07 9.87 3.42
CA LEU A 23 -11.96 8.42 3.33
C LEU A 23 -11.92 7.75 4.72
N ALA A 24 -12.36 6.50 4.79
CA ALA A 24 -12.26 5.74 6.02
C ALA A 24 -10.78 5.53 6.41
N LYS A 25 -10.46 5.85 7.67
CA LYS A 25 -9.09 5.85 8.23
C LYS A 25 -8.84 4.55 8.99
N VAL A 26 -7.90 3.77 8.52
CA VAL A 26 -7.61 2.43 9.04
C VAL A 26 -6.13 2.34 9.43
N ASN A 27 -5.81 1.48 10.38
CA ASN A 27 -4.44 1.33 10.85
C ASN A 27 -3.48 0.77 9.79
N LEU A 28 -3.89 -0.22 8.98
CA LEU A 28 -3.04 -0.85 7.96
C LEU A 28 -3.83 -1.12 6.67
N GLY A 29 -3.14 -1.20 5.51
CA GLY A 29 -3.76 -1.56 4.24
C GLY A 29 -4.38 -2.96 4.25
N ARG A 30 -3.71 -3.95 4.90
CA ARG A 30 -4.27 -5.30 5.05
C ARG A 30 -5.54 -5.35 5.91
N THR A 31 -5.61 -4.55 6.97
CA THR A 31 -6.80 -4.47 7.83
C THR A 31 -7.90 -3.63 7.19
N ALA A 32 -7.55 -2.67 6.33
CA ALA A 32 -8.51 -1.99 5.46
C ALA A 32 -9.18 -2.98 4.48
N LEU A 33 -8.38 -3.88 3.89
CA LEU A 33 -8.93 -4.97 3.10
C LEU A 33 -9.85 -5.88 3.94
N CYS A 34 -9.40 -6.32 5.11
CA CYS A 34 -10.23 -7.15 6.00
C CYS A 34 -11.56 -6.46 6.34
N TRP A 35 -11.54 -5.15 6.64
CA TRP A 35 -12.76 -4.40 6.94
C TRP A 35 -13.72 -4.32 5.76
N LEU A 36 -13.19 -4.16 4.56
CA LEU A 36 -13.98 -4.19 3.34
C LEU A 36 -14.58 -5.57 3.08
N LEU A 37 -13.78 -6.64 3.20
CA LEU A 37 -14.23 -8.03 3.04
C LEU A 37 -15.39 -8.36 4.00
N GLU A 38 -15.24 -8.00 5.28
CA GLU A 38 -16.27 -8.14 6.32
C GLU A 38 -17.55 -7.36 5.98
N SER A 39 -17.39 -6.07 5.61
CA SER A 39 -18.52 -5.16 5.39
C SER A 39 -19.33 -5.50 4.13
N ARG A 40 -18.66 -5.96 3.07
CA ARG A 40 -19.33 -6.41 1.84
C ARG A 40 -19.72 -7.88 1.84
N LYS A 41 -19.33 -8.64 2.89
CA LYS A 41 -19.54 -10.09 2.98
C LYS A 41 -18.96 -10.82 1.76
N ILE A 42 -17.72 -10.47 1.40
CA ILE A 42 -17.01 -11.08 0.28
C ILE A 42 -16.59 -12.49 0.70
N GLU A 43 -16.87 -13.48 -0.12
CA GLU A 43 -16.55 -14.89 0.14
C GLU A 43 -15.36 -15.38 -0.70
N THR A 44 -15.20 -14.82 -1.90
CA THR A 44 -14.15 -15.21 -2.84
C THR A 44 -13.43 -13.99 -3.40
N LEU A 45 -12.10 -14.04 -3.43
CA LEU A 45 -11.25 -12.98 -3.95
C LEU A 45 -10.20 -13.54 -4.91
N SER A 46 -10.21 -13.03 -6.13
CA SER A 46 -9.17 -13.33 -7.13
C SER A 46 -8.00 -12.39 -6.98
N LEU A 47 -6.82 -12.92 -6.62
CA LEU A 47 -5.58 -12.20 -6.35
C LEU A 47 -4.53 -12.47 -7.44
N PRO A 48 -3.66 -11.51 -7.78
CA PRO A 48 -2.51 -11.80 -8.62
C PRO A 48 -1.47 -12.65 -7.87
N PHE A 49 -0.76 -13.54 -8.56
CA PHE A 49 0.37 -14.27 -7.98
C PHE A 49 1.48 -13.33 -7.48
N PHE A 50 1.71 -12.23 -8.17
CA PHE A 50 2.72 -11.24 -7.81
C PHE A 50 2.19 -10.28 -6.75
N LEU A 51 2.12 -10.74 -5.50
CA LEU A 51 1.51 -10.03 -4.38
C LEU A 51 2.26 -10.30 -3.07
N CYS A 52 2.14 -9.36 -2.13
CA CYS A 52 2.66 -9.53 -0.77
C CYS A 52 1.87 -10.62 -0.03
N ASP A 53 2.61 -11.54 0.62
CA ASP A 53 2.03 -12.59 1.48
C ASP A 53 1.07 -12.04 2.54
N SER A 54 1.33 -10.84 3.03
CA SER A 54 0.48 -10.19 4.04
C SER A 54 -0.98 -9.93 3.60
N VAL A 55 -1.23 -9.81 2.29
CA VAL A 55 -2.58 -9.68 1.73
C VAL A 55 -3.24 -11.05 1.67
N ILE A 56 -2.49 -12.06 1.21
CA ILE A 56 -2.95 -13.45 1.14
C ILE A 56 -3.31 -13.95 2.54
N ASP A 57 -2.41 -13.77 3.51
CA ASP A 57 -2.64 -14.16 4.90
C ASP A 57 -3.86 -13.46 5.52
N ALA A 58 -4.09 -12.19 5.18
CA ALA A 58 -5.25 -11.44 5.64
C ALA A 58 -6.55 -12.06 5.11
N CYS A 59 -6.60 -12.42 3.84
CA CYS A 59 -7.74 -13.09 3.23
C CYS A 59 -8.00 -14.47 3.87
N LEU A 60 -6.97 -15.30 3.99
CA LEU A 60 -7.08 -16.64 4.56
C LEU A 60 -7.56 -16.61 6.02
N ARG A 61 -7.09 -15.66 6.82
CA ARG A 61 -7.56 -15.49 8.21
C ARG A 61 -9.03 -15.07 8.31
N GLN A 62 -9.54 -14.38 7.31
CA GLN A 62 -10.97 -14.02 7.21
C GLN A 62 -11.83 -15.15 6.63
N GLY A 63 -11.24 -16.31 6.32
CA GLY A 63 -11.94 -17.43 5.71
C GLY A 63 -12.33 -17.21 4.25
N ILE A 64 -11.69 -16.25 3.57
CA ILE A 64 -11.95 -15.96 2.16
C ILE A 64 -11.35 -17.04 1.28
N HIS A 65 -12.13 -17.54 0.34
CA HIS A 65 -11.62 -18.39 -0.73
C HIS A 65 -10.78 -17.54 -1.70
N VAL A 66 -9.52 -17.94 -1.91
CA VAL A 66 -8.58 -17.19 -2.76
C VAL A 66 -8.35 -17.95 -4.05
N ASN A 67 -8.65 -17.31 -5.17
CA ASN A 67 -8.23 -17.73 -6.50
C ASN A 67 -7.01 -16.91 -6.92
N PHE A 68 -6.09 -17.50 -7.71
CA PHE A 68 -4.93 -16.77 -8.21
C PHE A 68 -4.99 -16.61 -9.72
N TYR A 69 -4.54 -15.44 -10.20
CA TYR A 69 -4.36 -15.18 -11.62
C TYR A 69 -2.93 -14.70 -11.92
N SER A 70 -2.50 -14.98 -13.14
CA SER A 70 -1.20 -14.55 -13.65
C SER A 70 -1.23 -13.10 -14.14
N LEU A 71 -0.07 -12.50 -14.29
CA LEU A 71 0.10 -11.17 -14.87
C LEU A 71 0.77 -11.28 -16.25
N ASN A 72 0.41 -10.35 -17.12
CA ASN A 72 1.16 -10.08 -18.35
C ASN A 72 2.49 -9.39 -18.01
N GLU A 73 3.39 -9.30 -18.97
CA GLU A 73 4.69 -8.63 -18.80
C GLU A 73 4.58 -7.17 -18.36
N ASP A 74 3.47 -6.51 -18.68
CA ASP A 74 3.19 -5.13 -18.26
C ASP A 74 2.49 -5.01 -16.89
N LEU A 75 2.46 -6.08 -16.12
CA LEU A 75 1.79 -6.21 -14.83
C LEU A 75 0.26 -6.01 -14.87
N THR A 76 -0.35 -6.06 -16.04
CA THR A 76 -1.79 -6.15 -16.15
C THR A 76 -2.28 -7.59 -15.91
N PRO A 77 -3.50 -7.78 -15.40
CA PRO A 77 -4.07 -9.12 -15.24
C PRO A 77 -4.09 -9.92 -16.55
N ALA A 78 -3.52 -11.12 -16.54
CA ALA A 78 -3.63 -12.10 -17.63
C ALA A 78 -4.87 -12.97 -17.36
N LEU A 79 -6.04 -12.41 -17.63
CA LEU A 79 -7.32 -13.08 -17.38
C LEU A 79 -7.80 -13.78 -18.65
N PRO A 80 -8.34 -14.99 -18.54
CA PRO A 80 -9.00 -15.65 -19.66
C PRO A 80 -10.14 -14.79 -20.21
N SER A 81 -10.33 -14.80 -21.52
CA SER A 81 -11.36 -13.99 -22.19
C SER A 81 -12.80 -14.40 -21.82
N ASP A 82 -12.98 -15.60 -21.33
CA ASP A 82 -14.22 -16.21 -20.86
C ASP A 82 -14.37 -16.20 -19.32
N LEU A 83 -13.41 -15.57 -18.60
CA LEU A 83 -13.51 -15.48 -17.16
C LEU A 83 -14.76 -14.70 -16.76
N SER A 84 -15.71 -15.39 -16.13
CA SER A 84 -16.83 -14.76 -15.46
C SER A 84 -16.59 -14.75 -13.96
N ILE A 85 -16.62 -13.58 -13.36
CA ILE A 85 -16.61 -13.45 -11.91
C ILE A 85 -18.01 -13.73 -11.39
N HIS A 86 -18.14 -14.72 -10.51
CA HIS A 86 -19.41 -15.09 -9.94
C HIS A 86 -19.97 -14.01 -9.01
N PRO A 87 -21.30 -13.94 -8.78
CA PRO A 87 -21.85 -13.08 -7.74
C PRO A 87 -21.19 -13.40 -6.38
N GLY A 88 -20.70 -12.35 -5.69
CA GLY A 88 -19.96 -12.53 -4.42
C GLY A 88 -18.43 -12.70 -4.58
N GLU A 89 -17.94 -12.92 -5.79
CA GLU A 89 -16.51 -12.91 -6.10
C GLU A 89 -16.04 -11.51 -6.51
N TYR A 90 -14.85 -11.13 -6.07
CA TYR A 90 -14.20 -9.87 -6.40
C TYR A 90 -12.85 -10.08 -7.05
N LEU A 91 -12.51 -9.20 -7.99
CA LEU A 91 -11.18 -9.13 -8.60
C LEU A 91 -10.34 -8.07 -7.88
N TYR A 92 -9.21 -8.45 -7.32
CA TYR A 92 -8.27 -7.55 -6.66
C TYR A 92 -7.19 -7.10 -7.64
N LEU A 93 -7.18 -5.83 -7.98
CA LEU A 93 -6.26 -5.21 -8.92
C LEU A 93 -5.19 -4.43 -8.18
N VAL A 94 -3.93 -4.77 -8.38
CA VAL A 94 -2.82 -4.02 -7.79
C VAL A 94 -2.33 -2.96 -8.79
N ASN A 95 -2.26 -1.72 -8.35
CA ASN A 95 -1.69 -0.64 -9.13
C ASN A 95 -0.16 -0.61 -8.94
N TYR A 96 0.51 -1.55 -9.62
CA TYR A 96 1.96 -1.69 -9.57
C TYR A 96 2.65 -0.42 -10.06
N TYR A 97 3.41 0.24 -9.19
CA TYR A 97 4.20 1.44 -9.50
C TYR A 97 3.41 2.59 -10.13
N GLY A 98 2.08 2.61 -9.96
CA GLY A 98 1.21 3.62 -10.60
C GLY A 98 0.96 3.39 -12.09
N GLN A 99 1.14 2.17 -12.61
CA GLN A 99 0.96 1.86 -14.04
C GLN A 99 -0.49 1.53 -14.42
N LEU A 100 -1.39 1.38 -13.45
CA LEU A 100 -2.81 1.12 -13.68
C LEU A 100 -3.58 2.44 -13.79
N THR A 101 -3.87 2.88 -15.03
CA THR A 101 -4.58 4.14 -15.29
C THR A 101 -6.07 4.03 -14.95
N ASP A 102 -6.73 5.18 -14.80
CA ASP A 102 -8.18 5.27 -14.56
C ASP A 102 -8.99 4.59 -15.68
N GLU A 103 -8.58 4.76 -16.95
CA GLU A 103 -9.24 4.09 -18.07
C GLU A 103 -9.15 2.57 -17.95
N LYS A 104 -8.00 2.03 -17.55
CA LYS A 104 -7.84 0.58 -17.32
C LYS A 104 -8.68 0.09 -16.13
N ILE A 105 -8.73 0.85 -15.05
CA ILE A 105 -9.61 0.52 -13.91
C ILE A 105 -11.07 0.47 -14.35
N LEU A 106 -11.54 1.49 -15.07
CA LEU A 106 -12.91 1.54 -15.60
C LEU A 106 -13.19 0.41 -16.59
N TYR A 107 -12.20 0.03 -17.41
CA TYR A 107 -12.30 -1.15 -18.27
C TYR A 107 -12.57 -2.41 -17.45
N TYR A 108 -11.75 -2.69 -16.42
CA TYR A 108 -11.98 -3.85 -15.56
C TYR A 108 -13.31 -3.77 -14.81
N LYS A 109 -13.69 -2.59 -14.30
CA LYS A 109 -14.99 -2.37 -13.64
C LYS A 109 -16.17 -2.70 -14.54
N LYS A 110 -16.09 -2.31 -15.83
CA LYS A 110 -17.14 -2.61 -16.81
C LYS A 110 -17.34 -4.11 -17.03
N TYR A 111 -16.24 -4.87 -17.11
CA TYR A 111 -16.29 -6.31 -17.40
C TYR A 111 -16.55 -7.17 -16.17
N TYR A 112 -15.92 -6.84 -15.04
CA TYR A 112 -15.93 -7.69 -13.84
C TYR A 112 -16.86 -7.17 -12.73
N LYS A 113 -17.42 -5.99 -12.87
CA LYS A 113 -18.35 -5.32 -11.93
C LYS A 113 -17.79 -5.17 -10.50
N ASN A 114 -17.37 -6.27 -9.87
CA ASN A 114 -16.86 -6.34 -8.51
C ASN A 114 -15.34 -6.30 -8.53
N ILE A 115 -14.77 -5.13 -8.33
CA ILE A 115 -13.31 -4.96 -8.28
C ILE A 115 -12.89 -4.22 -7.01
N ILE A 116 -11.73 -4.56 -6.50
CA ILE A 116 -11.00 -3.82 -5.46
C ILE A 116 -9.69 -3.36 -6.07
N VAL A 117 -9.34 -2.10 -5.92
CA VAL A 117 -8.07 -1.54 -6.41
C VAL A 117 -7.14 -1.24 -5.24
N ASP A 118 -5.93 -1.78 -5.31
CA ASP A 118 -4.87 -1.50 -4.35
C ASP A 118 -3.94 -0.40 -4.87
N HIS A 119 -4.12 0.80 -4.36
CA HIS A 119 -3.27 1.97 -4.62
C HIS A 119 -2.10 2.10 -3.63
N THR A 120 -1.64 1.00 -3.02
CA THR A 120 -0.48 1.02 -2.13
C THR A 120 0.78 1.62 -2.79
N HIS A 121 0.92 1.49 -4.11
CA HIS A 121 2.00 2.11 -4.89
C HIS A 121 1.56 3.35 -5.72
N ALA A 122 0.37 3.89 -5.46
CA ALA A 122 -0.20 5.00 -6.21
C ALA A 122 -0.98 5.97 -5.30
N PHE A 123 -0.35 6.41 -4.19
CA PHE A 123 -1.03 7.19 -3.15
C PHE A 123 -1.69 8.47 -3.68
N PHE A 124 -1.10 9.13 -4.68
CA PHE A 124 -1.60 10.39 -5.22
C PHE A 124 -2.65 10.23 -6.33
N GLN A 125 -2.94 9.01 -6.79
CA GLN A 125 -4.03 8.73 -7.71
C GLN A 125 -5.34 8.64 -6.94
N HIS A 126 -6.31 9.50 -7.27
CA HIS A 126 -7.60 9.54 -6.58
C HIS A 126 -8.44 8.29 -6.84
N PRO A 127 -9.31 7.88 -5.88
CA PRO A 127 -10.21 6.77 -6.09
C PRO A 127 -11.30 7.13 -7.10
N LEU A 128 -11.73 6.14 -7.88
CA LEU A 128 -12.83 6.34 -8.83
C LEU A 128 -14.18 6.08 -8.14
N PRO A 129 -15.23 6.84 -8.48
CA PRO A 129 -16.56 6.62 -7.92
C PRO A 129 -17.06 5.18 -8.13
N GLY A 130 -17.58 4.57 -7.06
CA GLY A 130 -18.11 3.20 -7.09
C GLY A 130 -17.03 2.12 -7.25
N VAL A 131 -15.76 2.43 -7.02
CA VAL A 131 -14.63 1.49 -7.00
C VAL A 131 -14.04 1.44 -5.60
N ASP A 132 -14.07 0.26 -4.98
CA ASP A 132 -13.40 0.06 -3.70
C ASP A 132 -11.89 0.22 -3.87
N THR A 133 -11.27 1.14 -3.12
CA THR A 133 -9.86 1.47 -3.30
C THR A 133 -9.13 1.54 -1.97
N LEU A 134 -7.97 0.90 -1.90
CA LEU A 134 -7.12 0.85 -0.71
C LEU A 134 -5.85 1.68 -0.90
N TYR A 135 -5.41 2.35 0.16
CA TYR A 135 -4.16 3.12 0.20
C TYR A 135 -3.34 2.76 1.43
N SER A 136 -2.02 2.84 1.32
CA SER A 136 -1.11 2.71 2.46
C SER A 136 -0.24 3.96 2.61
N CYS A 137 -0.44 4.71 3.69
CA CYS A 137 0.35 5.90 4.00
C CYS A 137 1.83 5.57 4.24
N ARG A 138 2.10 4.42 4.83
CA ARG A 138 3.45 3.96 5.22
C ARG A 138 4.40 3.68 4.05
N LYS A 139 3.89 3.63 2.83
CA LYS A 139 4.71 3.48 1.61
C LYS A 139 5.25 4.82 1.11
N PHE A 140 4.63 5.92 1.53
CA PHE A 140 4.97 7.26 1.07
C PHE A 140 5.52 8.17 2.17
N PHE A 141 5.13 7.92 3.41
CA PHE A 141 5.44 8.77 4.57
C PHE A 141 6.04 7.97 5.72
N GLY A 142 6.84 8.63 6.55
CA GLY A 142 7.44 8.03 7.74
C GLY A 142 6.43 7.89 8.88
N LEU A 143 5.56 6.89 8.78
CA LEU A 143 4.48 6.62 9.72
C LEU A 143 4.51 5.16 10.20
N SER A 144 4.06 4.92 11.41
CA SER A 144 4.02 3.57 12.00
C SER A 144 2.74 2.80 11.68
N ASP A 145 1.65 3.50 11.41
CA ASP A 145 0.37 2.96 10.92
C ASP A 145 -0.21 3.88 9.86
N GLY A 146 -1.39 3.61 9.36
CA GLY A 146 -2.12 4.46 8.45
C GLY A 146 -2.37 3.87 7.08
N ALA A 147 -3.65 3.80 6.77
CA ALA A 147 -4.21 3.41 5.48
C ALA A 147 -5.53 4.16 5.28
N TYR A 148 -5.95 4.30 4.03
CA TYR A 148 -7.28 4.79 3.69
C TYR A 148 -8.04 3.73 2.90
N LEU A 149 -9.36 3.73 3.10
CA LEU A 149 -10.30 2.91 2.33
C LEU A 149 -11.36 3.82 1.73
N SER A 150 -11.44 3.84 0.41
CA SER A 150 -12.54 4.42 -0.35
C SER A 150 -13.53 3.32 -0.68
N THR A 151 -14.76 3.46 -0.24
CA THR A 151 -15.85 2.49 -0.50
C THR A 151 -17.20 3.16 -0.33
N ASP A 152 -18.21 2.67 -1.04
CA ASP A 152 -19.62 3.01 -0.83
C ASP A 152 -20.33 1.99 0.07
N ALA A 153 -19.62 0.96 0.54
CA ALA A 153 -20.16 0.02 1.50
C ALA A 153 -20.35 0.68 2.88
N THR A 154 -21.42 0.31 3.56
CA THR A 154 -21.58 0.64 4.98
C THR A 154 -20.61 -0.20 5.79
N LEU A 155 -19.56 0.42 6.31
CA LEU A 155 -18.55 -0.25 7.11
C LEU A 155 -19.12 -0.72 8.46
N THR A 156 -18.75 -1.92 8.89
CA THR A 156 -19.14 -2.46 10.20
C THR A 156 -18.64 -1.55 11.32
N ALA A 157 -19.52 -1.24 12.27
CA ALA A 157 -19.23 -0.33 13.38
C ALA A 157 -18.37 -0.99 14.48
N GLY A 158 -17.93 -0.18 15.46
CA GLY A 158 -17.32 -0.68 16.70
C GLY A 158 -15.81 -0.95 16.61
N LYS A 159 -15.11 -0.49 15.57
CA LYS A 159 -13.65 -0.62 15.50
C LYS A 159 -13.00 0.38 16.46
N GLU A 160 -12.12 -0.11 17.32
CA GLU A 160 -11.33 0.70 18.24
C GLU A 160 -10.26 1.51 17.50
N GLN A 161 -9.73 2.54 18.15
CA GLN A 161 -8.64 3.33 17.61
C GLN A 161 -7.29 2.73 17.96
N ASP A 162 -6.39 2.64 17.00
CA ASP A 162 -5.02 2.17 17.19
C ASP A 162 -4.20 3.15 18.04
N VAL A 163 -3.22 2.62 18.77
CA VAL A 163 -2.21 3.38 19.52
C VAL A 163 -0.84 3.01 18.97
N SER A 164 -0.17 3.96 18.33
CA SER A 164 1.05 3.68 17.54
C SER A 164 2.34 4.32 18.06
N ALA A 165 2.29 5.04 19.18
CA ALA A 165 3.43 5.78 19.72
C ALA A 165 4.68 4.89 19.90
N GLU A 166 4.53 3.73 20.51
CA GLU A 166 5.63 2.76 20.75
C GLU A 166 6.27 2.25 19.44
N ARG A 167 5.54 2.30 18.35
CA ARG A 167 6.00 1.83 17.03
C ARG A 167 6.76 2.87 16.22
N MET A 168 6.89 4.12 16.72
CA MET A 168 7.61 5.21 16.04
C MET A 168 9.13 5.13 16.17
N GLY A 169 9.66 4.31 17.08
CA GLY A 169 11.07 4.32 17.44
C GLY A 169 12.05 4.13 16.28
N HIS A 170 11.73 3.32 15.26
CA HIS A 170 12.58 3.12 14.10
C HIS A 170 12.56 4.33 13.13
N ILE A 171 11.44 5.02 13.04
CA ILE A 171 11.26 6.21 12.18
C ILE A 171 12.04 7.38 12.79
N LEU A 172 11.81 7.67 14.07
CA LEU A 172 12.51 8.71 14.81
C LEU A 172 14.01 8.46 14.84
N GLY A 173 14.42 7.23 15.12
CA GLY A 173 15.82 6.87 15.17
C GLY A 173 16.53 6.98 13.81
N ARG A 174 15.85 6.65 12.71
CA ARG A 174 16.37 6.88 11.36
C ARG A 174 16.54 8.37 11.05
N PHE A 175 15.63 9.20 11.52
CA PHE A 175 15.69 10.64 11.35
C PHE A 175 16.87 11.25 12.11
N GLU A 176 17.09 10.81 13.36
CA GLU A 176 18.16 11.26 14.23
C GLU A 176 19.56 10.75 13.80
N LYS A 177 19.65 9.55 13.23
CA LYS A 177 20.91 8.88 12.91
C LYS A 177 20.90 8.30 11.49
N ASP A 178 20.62 6.98 11.39
CA ASP A 178 20.69 6.24 10.13
C ASP A 178 19.77 5.01 10.11
N ALA A 179 19.56 4.47 8.90
CA ALA A 179 18.70 3.31 8.69
C ALA A 179 19.29 2.01 9.29
N GLY A 180 20.62 1.85 9.29
CA GLY A 180 21.27 0.60 9.74
C GLY A 180 21.11 0.39 11.24
N THR A 181 21.35 1.45 12.03
CA THR A 181 21.24 1.40 13.50
C THR A 181 19.85 1.00 13.98
N TYR A 182 18.80 1.38 13.27
CA TYR A 182 17.42 1.13 13.65
C TYR A 182 16.72 0.06 12.81
N TYR A 183 17.47 -0.66 11.99
CA TYR A 183 16.91 -1.69 11.10
C TYR A 183 16.20 -2.81 11.87
N GLN A 184 16.79 -3.30 12.96
CA GLN A 184 16.16 -4.34 13.78
C GLN A 184 14.83 -3.88 14.37
N LYS A 185 14.76 -2.64 14.90
CA LYS A 185 13.49 -2.08 15.39
C LYS A 185 12.42 -1.98 14.29
N MET A 186 12.84 -1.73 13.04
CA MET A 186 11.91 -1.72 11.90
C MET A 186 11.37 -3.13 11.63
N LEU A 187 12.21 -4.16 11.69
CA LEU A 187 11.79 -5.57 11.54
C LEU A 187 10.85 -6.00 12.66
N ASP A 188 11.20 -5.68 13.91
CA ASP A 188 10.38 -6.01 15.08
C ASP A 188 8.99 -5.37 14.97
N ASN A 189 8.95 -4.09 14.57
CA ASN A 189 7.70 -3.40 14.31
C ASN A 189 6.91 -4.05 13.15
N ALA A 190 7.57 -4.45 12.08
CA ALA A 190 6.90 -5.14 10.97
C ALA A 190 6.29 -6.49 11.40
N ALA A 191 6.95 -7.20 12.32
CA ALA A 191 6.44 -8.45 12.87
C ALA A 191 5.13 -8.27 13.66
N THR A 192 4.95 -7.14 14.36
CA THR A 192 3.70 -6.86 15.09
C THR A 192 2.47 -6.79 14.19
N TYR A 193 2.65 -6.41 12.92
CA TYR A 193 1.53 -6.23 11.98
C TYR A 193 0.88 -7.54 11.52
N HIS A 194 1.53 -8.69 11.68
CA HIS A 194 0.97 -9.98 11.25
C HIS A 194 -0.31 -10.36 12.00
N HIS A 195 -0.45 -9.91 13.24
CA HIS A 195 -1.58 -10.26 14.12
C HIS A 195 -2.47 -9.07 14.48
N MET A 196 -2.28 -7.91 13.82
CA MET A 196 -3.08 -6.73 14.14
C MET A 196 -4.53 -6.89 13.71
N GLU A 197 -5.42 -6.48 14.61
CA GLU A 197 -6.86 -6.40 14.38
C GLU A 197 -7.22 -5.22 13.48
N ILE A 198 -8.48 -5.20 13.04
CA ILE A 198 -9.05 -4.07 12.30
C ILE A 198 -9.27 -2.94 13.31
N LEU A 199 -8.39 -1.94 13.27
CA LEU A 199 -8.47 -0.74 14.10
C LEU A 199 -8.57 0.49 13.20
N THR A 200 -9.15 1.55 13.70
CA THR A 200 -9.06 2.85 13.02
C THR A 200 -7.65 3.44 13.20
N MET A 201 -7.25 4.32 12.30
CA MET A 201 -5.94 4.98 12.31
C MET A 201 -5.66 5.68 13.63
N SER A 202 -4.45 5.58 14.15
CA SER A 202 -4.05 6.20 15.43
C SER A 202 -4.17 7.73 15.39
N ARG A 203 -4.42 8.34 16.55
CA ARG A 203 -4.40 9.81 16.70
C ARG A 203 -3.06 10.40 16.29
N LEU A 204 -1.96 9.73 16.64
CA LEU A 204 -0.61 10.17 16.28
C LEU A 204 -0.46 10.26 14.76
N THR A 205 -0.82 9.22 14.03
CA THR A 205 -0.71 9.21 12.56
C THR A 205 -1.63 10.22 11.91
N GLN A 206 -2.87 10.38 12.38
CA GLN A 206 -3.77 11.42 11.88
C GLN A 206 -3.20 12.82 12.09
N ASN A 207 -2.57 13.06 13.23
CA ASN A 207 -1.92 14.34 13.52
C ASN A 207 -0.71 14.58 12.60
N LEU A 208 0.16 13.59 12.43
CA LEU A 208 1.33 13.71 11.57
C LEU A 208 0.96 13.90 10.09
N LEU A 209 -0.12 13.26 9.61
CA LEU A 209 -0.61 13.44 8.24
C LEU A 209 -1.03 14.89 7.96
N LYS A 210 -1.49 15.63 8.95
CA LYS A 210 -1.82 17.05 8.84
C LYS A 210 -0.60 17.97 8.77
N ALA A 211 0.59 17.48 9.10
CA ALA A 211 1.85 18.21 9.00
C ALA A 211 2.55 18.02 7.64
N ILE A 212 2.05 17.14 6.77
CA ILE A 212 2.71 16.78 5.52
C ILE A 212 2.41 17.83 4.44
N ASP A 213 3.47 18.34 3.82
CA ASP A 213 3.37 19.08 2.55
C ASP A 213 3.28 18.08 1.38
N TYR A 214 2.06 17.67 1.08
CA TYR A 214 1.78 16.68 0.03
C TYR A 214 2.21 17.14 -1.36
N GLU A 215 2.05 18.43 -1.64
CA GLU A 215 2.42 18.98 -2.95
C GLU A 215 3.94 18.95 -3.15
N GLN A 216 4.71 19.39 -2.16
CA GLN A 216 6.16 19.33 -2.22
C GLN A 216 6.66 17.89 -2.39
N ILE A 217 6.09 16.94 -1.65
CA ILE A 217 6.46 15.52 -1.75
C ILE A 217 6.11 14.97 -3.14
N ARG A 218 4.93 15.26 -3.66
CA ARG A 218 4.48 14.85 -4.99
C ARG A 218 5.42 15.37 -6.08
N GLN A 219 5.73 16.66 -6.05
CA GLN A 219 6.65 17.29 -6.99
C GLN A 219 8.04 16.66 -6.93
N LYS A 220 8.58 16.45 -5.72
CA LYS A 220 9.91 15.83 -5.55
C LYS A 220 9.96 14.40 -6.09
N ARG A 221 8.91 13.62 -5.90
CA ARG A 221 8.79 12.28 -6.47
C ARG A 221 8.73 12.32 -7.99
N ASN A 222 8.00 13.27 -8.58
CA ASN A 222 7.93 13.48 -10.02
C ASN A 222 9.30 13.87 -10.61
N GLU A 223 10.04 14.74 -9.95
CA GLU A 223 11.40 15.14 -10.35
C GLU A 223 12.34 13.93 -10.33
N ASN A 224 12.37 13.18 -9.22
CA ASN A 224 13.22 12.01 -9.07
C ASN A 224 12.90 10.93 -10.11
N TYR A 225 11.63 10.70 -10.40
CA TYR A 225 11.19 9.72 -11.41
C TYR A 225 11.67 10.13 -12.82
N ARG A 226 11.46 11.39 -13.21
CA ARG A 226 11.93 11.92 -14.50
C ARG A 226 13.44 11.84 -14.62
N PHE A 227 14.17 12.25 -13.60
CA PHE A 227 15.63 12.16 -13.55
C PHE A 227 16.14 10.73 -13.76
N LEU A 228 15.57 9.77 -13.05
CA LEU A 228 15.95 8.36 -13.21
C LEU A 228 15.55 7.81 -14.58
N LYS A 229 14.41 8.22 -15.13
CA LYS A 229 13.95 7.81 -16.46
C LYS A 229 14.89 8.31 -17.56
N GLU A 230 15.46 9.49 -17.42
CA GLU A 230 16.45 10.05 -18.34
C GLU A 230 17.82 9.34 -18.25
N LEU A 231 18.26 9.05 -17.01
CA LEU A 231 19.56 8.42 -16.79
C LEU A 231 19.55 6.89 -17.02
N LEU A 232 18.44 6.25 -16.75
CA LEU A 232 18.28 4.80 -16.81
C LEU A 232 17.17 4.43 -17.80
N PRO A 233 17.31 4.79 -19.08
CA PRO A 233 16.34 4.44 -20.09
C PRO A 233 16.18 2.92 -20.11
N SER A 234 14.96 2.45 -20.07
CA SER A 234 14.68 1.02 -20.14
C SER A 234 13.44 0.78 -20.99
N ASP A 235 13.48 -0.28 -21.78
CA ASP A 235 12.31 -0.80 -22.50
C ASP A 235 11.36 -1.54 -21.55
N SER A 236 11.50 -1.30 -20.25
CA SER A 236 10.69 -1.95 -19.23
C SER A 236 9.21 -1.64 -19.44
N PRO A 237 8.36 -2.64 -19.54
CA PRO A 237 6.92 -2.47 -19.62
C PRO A 237 6.33 -1.78 -18.38
N PHE A 238 7.11 -1.66 -17.29
CA PHE A 238 6.70 -1.03 -16.03
C PHE A 238 6.86 0.50 -16.02
N THR A 239 7.29 1.10 -17.14
CA THR A 239 7.51 2.56 -17.26
C THR A 239 6.72 3.19 -18.40
N ARG A 240 5.70 2.51 -18.91
CA ARG A 240 4.83 2.99 -20.01
C ARG A 240 4.05 4.23 -19.61
N VAL A 241 3.55 4.25 -18.38
CA VAL A 241 2.89 5.40 -17.79
C VAL A 241 3.88 6.17 -16.93
N THR A 242 3.82 7.49 -16.95
CA THR A 242 4.50 8.35 -15.96
C THR A 242 3.49 8.73 -14.89
N PRO A 243 3.49 8.06 -13.73
CA PRO A 243 2.51 8.34 -12.69
C PRO A 243 2.77 9.69 -12.04
N ASP A 244 1.73 10.30 -11.50
CA ASP A 244 1.86 11.49 -10.67
C ASP A 244 2.17 11.11 -9.22
N GLY A 245 3.21 11.68 -8.66
CA GLY A 245 3.70 11.33 -7.33
C GLY A 245 4.11 9.84 -7.19
N PRO A 246 4.97 9.31 -8.06
CA PRO A 246 5.26 7.88 -8.15
C PRO A 246 5.83 7.29 -6.86
N PHE A 247 5.51 6.02 -6.60
CA PHE A 247 6.11 5.27 -5.50
C PHE A 247 7.61 5.05 -5.70
N ALA A 248 8.00 4.60 -6.88
CA ALA A 248 9.38 4.32 -7.27
C ALA A 248 9.52 4.36 -8.80
N TYR A 249 10.75 4.44 -9.30
CA TYR A 249 11.08 4.16 -10.69
C TYR A 249 11.38 2.66 -10.83
N PRO A 250 10.55 1.87 -11.51
CA PRO A 250 10.76 0.44 -11.66
C PRO A 250 11.77 0.17 -12.78
N TYR A 251 13.02 -0.07 -12.41
CA TYR A 251 14.09 -0.39 -13.35
C TYR A 251 14.22 -1.90 -13.54
N TYR A 252 13.94 -2.38 -14.74
CA TYR A 252 14.16 -3.78 -15.10
C TYR A 252 15.63 -4.04 -15.41
N HIS A 253 16.21 -5.06 -14.78
CA HIS A 253 17.57 -5.49 -15.02
C HIS A 253 17.68 -7.01 -14.91
N LYS A 254 18.25 -7.68 -15.94
CA LYS A 254 18.37 -9.15 -15.98
C LYS A 254 19.07 -9.77 -14.77
N ASN A 255 19.98 -9.02 -14.13
CA ASN A 255 20.70 -9.41 -12.91
C ASN A 255 20.29 -8.51 -11.72
N GLY A 256 19.00 -8.23 -11.54
CA GLY A 256 18.48 -7.31 -10.54
C GLY A 256 18.94 -7.61 -9.10
N ILE A 257 19.02 -8.89 -8.71
CA ILE A 257 19.49 -9.30 -7.39
C ILE A 257 20.97 -8.91 -7.17
N ALA A 258 21.83 -9.13 -8.17
CA ALA A 258 23.25 -8.76 -8.09
C ALA A 258 23.41 -7.22 -8.05
N LEU A 259 22.67 -6.52 -8.87
CA LEU A 259 22.65 -5.03 -8.88
C LEU A 259 22.22 -4.50 -7.51
N ARG A 260 21.13 -5.02 -6.95
CA ARG A 260 20.67 -4.64 -5.60
C ARG A 260 21.73 -4.83 -4.52
N LYS A 261 22.45 -5.97 -4.56
CA LYS A 261 23.54 -6.25 -3.62
C LYS A 261 24.72 -5.27 -3.79
N ALA A 262 25.05 -4.89 -5.02
CA ALA A 262 26.07 -3.89 -5.31
C ALA A 262 25.67 -2.50 -4.79
N LEU A 263 24.44 -2.06 -5.07
CA LEU A 263 23.89 -0.79 -4.56
C LEU A 263 23.86 -0.75 -3.03
N ALA A 264 23.55 -1.85 -2.35
CA ALA A 264 23.54 -1.90 -0.90
C ALA A 264 24.93 -1.68 -0.28
N LYS A 265 26.03 -2.10 -0.95
CA LYS A 265 27.40 -1.82 -0.53
C LYS A 265 27.72 -0.30 -0.58
N GLU A 266 27.12 0.39 -1.52
CA GLU A 266 27.19 1.85 -1.67
C GLU A 266 26.15 2.58 -0.80
N LYS A 267 25.50 1.89 0.16
CA LYS A 267 24.43 2.40 1.02
C LYS A 267 23.18 2.90 0.26
N ILE A 268 22.98 2.44 -0.96
CA ILE A 268 21.76 2.67 -1.76
C ILE A 268 20.83 1.49 -1.57
N PHE A 269 19.79 1.68 -0.76
CA PHE A 269 18.87 0.61 -0.39
C PHE A 269 17.63 0.65 -1.29
N VAL A 270 17.54 -0.32 -2.20
CA VAL A 270 16.35 -0.55 -3.03
C VAL A 270 15.56 -1.75 -2.51
N PRO A 271 14.23 -1.69 -2.47
CA PRO A 271 13.42 -2.79 -1.96
C PRO A 271 13.48 -4.00 -2.89
N THR A 272 13.29 -5.20 -2.33
CA THR A 272 12.83 -6.37 -3.07
C THR A 272 11.35 -6.52 -2.78
N ASN A 273 10.52 -6.27 -3.78
CA ASN A 273 9.09 -6.45 -3.63
C ASN A 273 8.75 -7.94 -3.75
N TRP A 274 7.94 -8.41 -2.82
CA TRP A 274 7.34 -9.75 -2.82
C TRP A 274 8.35 -10.90 -2.99
N SER A 275 9.33 -10.95 -2.10
CA SER A 275 10.32 -12.04 -2.04
C SER A 275 9.67 -13.43 -1.81
N ASN A 276 8.47 -13.47 -1.26
CA ASN A 276 7.64 -14.66 -1.14
C ASN A 276 7.35 -15.29 -2.52
N VAL A 277 7.11 -14.50 -3.55
CA VAL A 277 6.81 -15.00 -4.90
C VAL A 277 7.97 -15.83 -5.46
N ILE A 278 9.21 -15.39 -5.25
CA ILE A 278 10.40 -16.15 -5.68
C ILE A 278 10.52 -17.47 -4.93
N ARG A 279 10.08 -17.53 -3.68
CA ARG A 279 10.10 -18.73 -2.84
C ARG A 279 8.96 -19.68 -3.18
N ASP A 280 7.76 -19.15 -3.39
CA ASP A 280 6.52 -19.92 -3.39
C ASP A 280 6.04 -20.26 -4.82
N CYS A 281 6.48 -19.49 -5.82
CA CYS A 281 6.20 -19.75 -7.23
C CYS A 281 7.49 -20.30 -7.87
N ALA A 282 7.58 -21.62 -8.02
CA ALA A 282 8.69 -22.22 -8.76
C ALA A 282 8.69 -21.72 -10.21
N PRO A 283 9.85 -21.41 -10.81
CA PRO A 283 9.92 -21.20 -12.25
C PRO A 283 9.56 -22.53 -12.94
N GLU A 284 8.57 -22.51 -13.80
CA GLU A 284 8.31 -23.58 -14.75
C GLU A 284 9.41 -23.63 -15.84
#